data_e65694b36f4b173817fcfd151e226c5f
#
_entry.id   e65694b36f4b173817fcfd151e226c5f
#
_cell.length_a   1.000
_cell.length_b   1.000
_cell.length_c   1.000
_cell.angle_alpha   90.00
_cell.angle_beta   90.00
_cell.angle_gamma   90.00
#
_symmetry.space_group_name_H-M   'P 1'
#
loop_
_entity.id
_entity.type
_entity.pdbx_description
1 polymer ?
#
loop_
_entity_poly.entity_id
_entity_poly.type
_entity_poly.pdbx_seq_one_letter_code
_entity_poly.pdbx_strand_id
1 'polypeptide(L)'
;ELYSDTNKNITANVNIDTFLPEFGTKLDEEDDPAERVEIPFVNPVTMYRNYDLKANLDTKLRIRNHNENLTSYGHFDIDNISLKVGNIKLPESYFRAKTFGSNVNLDTNIYAAQNQNIQLLGKLNYSKHPKLDMYIKTADIKFNDLVLLTRAFMDSLHIYNELADVRAEGSLKADCYIKTNFKKLTSSGSINVNNGGISVKNFGKVLSKANICIKLDNNVLDVRNSGLLVGNSPINIDGKIDEKSVADINIKADSIPLPVLFNAFAPKEIRNTYNFKSGNASLDMGLKGKLKNAV
;
A
#
# COMPACT_ATOMS: atom_id res chain seq x y z
N GLU A 1 -28.33 5.35 23.20
CA GLU A 1 -29.40 6.19 22.63
C GLU A 1 -28.88 7.60 22.44
N LEU A 2 -28.64 7.99 21.20
CA LEU A 2 -28.35 9.37 20.84
C LEU A 2 -29.69 10.09 20.66
N TYR A 3 -30.05 10.87 21.66
CA TYR A 3 -31.29 11.65 21.64
C TYR A 3 -31.28 12.68 20.53
N SER A 4 -32.37 12.72 19.80
CA SER A 4 -32.76 13.76 18.85
C SER A 4 -32.84 15.12 19.55
N ASP A 5 -32.46 16.16 18.85
CA ASP A 5 -32.58 17.58 19.17
C ASP A 5 -31.45 18.27 19.96
N THR A 6 -30.26 17.79 19.93
CA THR A 6 -29.13 18.62 20.35
C THR A 6 -28.26 19.03 19.17
N ASN A 7 -28.38 20.29 18.76
CA ASN A 7 -27.38 20.97 17.92
C ASN A 7 -26.05 21.02 18.73
N LYS A 8 -25.26 19.97 18.68
CA LYS A 8 -23.92 19.98 19.28
C LYS A 8 -22.94 20.51 18.25
N ASN A 9 -22.46 21.73 18.47
CA ASN A 9 -21.25 22.23 17.81
C ASN A 9 -20.08 21.64 18.59
N ILE A 10 -19.32 20.76 17.98
CA ILE A 10 -18.07 20.28 18.55
C ILE A 10 -16.96 21.08 17.89
N THR A 11 -16.30 21.94 18.65
CA THR A 11 -15.06 22.58 18.24
C THR A 11 -13.99 22.04 19.18
N ALA A 12 -13.03 21.30 18.67
CA ALA A 12 -11.92 20.81 19.45
C ALA A 12 -10.61 21.18 18.75
N ASN A 13 -9.77 21.92 19.45
CA ASN A 13 -8.35 21.96 19.15
C ASN A 13 -7.70 20.95 20.10
N VAL A 14 -7.33 19.81 19.56
CA VAL A 14 -6.73 18.74 20.36
C VAL A 14 -5.26 18.67 20.03
N ASN A 15 -4.44 18.90 21.05
CA ASN A 15 -3.04 18.52 20.96
C ASN A 15 -2.96 17.00 21.21
N ILE A 16 -2.45 16.24 20.24
CA ILE A 16 -2.37 14.78 20.31
C ILE A 16 -1.57 14.28 21.52
N ASP A 17 -0.71 15.12 22.11
CA ASP A 17 0.05 14.82 23.32
C ASP A 17 -0.81 14.46 24.55
N THR A 18 -2.10 14.74 24.53
CA THR A 18 -3.00 14.57 25.68
C THR A 18 -4.06 13.48 25.53
N PHE A 19 -4.14 12.78 24.39
CA PHE A 19 -5.36 12.02 24.07
C PHE A 19 -5.18 10.54 23.71
N LEU A 20 -4.18 9.84 24.25
CA LEU A 20 -4.09 8.38 24.07
C LEU A 20 -4.48 7.66 25.37
N PRO A 21 -5.69 7.04 25.42
CA PRO A 21 -6.05 6.17 26.52
C PRO A 21 -5.16 4.91 26.53
N GLU A 22 -4.85 4.42 27.73
CA GLU A 22 -4.23 3.11 27.90
C GLU A 22 -5.24 2.01 27.49
N PHE A 23 -5.15 1.50 26.30
CA PHE A 23 -5.90 0.33 25.88
C PHE A 23 -5.11 -0.93 26.23
N GLY A 24 -5.45 -1.54 27.36
CA GLY A 24 -5.10 -2.93 27.63
C GLY A 24 -6.22 -3.83 27.09
N THR A 25 -5.99 -4.57 26.03
CA THR A 25 -6.87 -5.66 25.65
C THR A 25 -6.34 -6.97 26.22
N LYS A 26 -7.12 -7.62 27.08
CA LYS A 26 -6.98 -9.04 27.38
C LYS A 26 -7.47 -9.80 26.15
N LEU A 27 -6.60 -10.56 25.52
CA LEU A 27 -6.97 -11.56 24.52
C LEU A 27 -7.44 -12.80 25.26
N ASP A 28 -8.64 -13.29 24.92
CA ASP A 28 -9.18 -14.54 25.44
C ASP A 28 -8.28 -15.72 25.02
N GLU A 29 -7.94 -16.54 26.04
CA GLU A 29 -7.09 -17.70 25.90
C GLU A 29 -7.92 -18.89 25.37
N GLU A 30 -8.09 -19.02 24.06
CA GLU A 30 -8.50 -20.31 23.45
C GLU A 30 -8.12 -20.33 21.96
N ASP A 31 -6.82 -20.55 21.68
CA ASP A 31 -6.38 -21.01 20.36
C ASP A 31 -5.01 -21.73 20.47
N ASP A 32 -4.85 -22.78 19.68
CA ASP A 32 -3.77 -23.74 19.62
C ASP A 32 -2.37 -23.06 19.55
N PRO A 33 -1.41 -23.39 20.46
CA PRO A 33 -0.12 -22.71 20.54
C PRO A 33 0.87 -23.02 19.40
N ALA A 34 0.52 -23.85 18.44
CA ALA A 34 1.47 -24.33 17.41
C ALA A 34 1.54 -23.44 16.14
N GLU A 35 0.66 -22.47 15.94
CA GLU A 35 0.63 -21.59 14.74
C GLU A 35 0.63 -20.09 15.03
N ARG A 36 0.99 -19.67 16.22
CA ARG A 36 1.08 -18.24 16.51
C ARG A 36 2.36 -17.64 15.92
N VAL A 37 2.23 -16.98 14.79
CA VAL A 37 3.15 -15.87 14.48
C VAL A 37 2.85 -14.78 15.50
N GLU A 38 3.66 -14.68 16.56
CA GLU A 38 3.58 -13.57 17.50
C GLU A 38 3.89 -12.26 16.75
N ILE A 39 2.84 -11.59 16.29
CA ILE A 39 2.97 -10.20 15.90
C ILE A 39 3.11 -9.44 17.21
N PRO A 40 4.28 -8.85 17.53
CA PRO A 40 4.47 -8.15 18.78
C PRO A 40 3.44 -7.02 18.85
N PHE A 41 2.62 -7.03 19.89
CA PHE A 41 1.67 -5.96 20.15
C PHE A 41 2.46 -4.66 20.41
N VAL A 42 2.41 -3.76 19.43
CA VAL A 42 3.04 -2.45 19.56
C VAL A 42 2.05 -1.54 20.26
N ASN A 43 2.35 -1.17 21.50
CA ASN A 43 1.56 -0.20 22.23
C ASN A 43 1.53 1.12 21.44
N PRO A 44 0.33 1.64 21.07
CA PRO A 44 0.21 2.89 20.30
C PRO A 44 0.91 4.08 20.96
N VAL A 45 0.96 4.13 22.29
CA VAL A 45 1.67 5.19 23.05
C VAL A 45 3.18 5.10 22.86
N THR A 46 3.73 3.87 22.84
CA THR A 46 5.16 3.65 22.57
C THR A 46 5.48 4.00 21.12
N MET A 47 4.61 3.65 20.21
CA MET A 47 4.71 4.01 18.80
C MET A 47 4.75 5.53 18.60
N TYR A 48 3.87 6.26 19.26
CA TYR A 48 3.84 7.72 19.23
C TYR A 48 5.16 8.34 19.67
N ARG A 49 5.70 7.91 20.82
CA ARG A 49 6.96 8.43 21.37
C ARG A 49 8.18 8.10 20.51
N ASN A 50 8.21 6.89 19.94
CA ASN A 50 9.33 6.42 19.15
C ASN A 50 9.40 7.10 17.76
N TYR A 51 8.27 7.63 17.27
CA TYR A 51 8.20 8.16 15.90
C TYR A 51 8.08 9.68 15.84
N ASP A 52 8.17 10.40 16.97
CA ASP A 52 8.01 11.86 17.01
C ASP A 52 6.84 12.34 16.13
N LEU A 53 5.69 11.68 16.30
CA LEU A 53 4.48 11.97 15.55
C LEU A 53 3.88 13.27 16.06
N LYS A 54 3.69 14.25 15.17
CA LYS A 54 3.04 15.52 15.45
C LYS A 54 1.97 15.77 14.41
N ALA A 55 0.86 16.35 14.84
CA ALA A 55 -0.20 16.78 13.94
C ALA A 55 -1.05 17.87 14.61
N ASN A 56 -1.71 18.67 13.79
CA ASN A 56 -2.70 19.64 14.23
C ASN A 56 -4.09 19.13 13.85
N LEU A 57 -4.99 19.07 14.82
CA LEU A 57 -6.39 18.72 14.59
C LEU A 57 -7.25 19.98 14.67
N ASP A 58 -7.96 20.29 13.58
CA ASP A 58 -9.01 21.31 13.54
C ASP A 58 -10.32 20.63 13.11
N THR A 59 -11.32 20.72 13.98
CA THR A 59 -12.60 20.08 13.69
C THR A 59 -13.77 20.95 14.18
N LYS A 60 -14.75 21.09 13.29
CA LYS A 60 -16.02 21.74 13.58
C LYS A 60 -17.13 20.97 12.88
N LEU A 61 -17.83 20.14 13.64
CA LEU A 61 -18.87 19.27 13.10
C LEU A 61 -20.22 19.53 13.79
N ARG A 62 -21.25 19.65 12.95
CA ARG A 62 -22.63 19.63 13.38
C ARG A 62 -23.28 18.40 12.76
N ILE A 63 -23.76 17.50 13.59
CA ILE A 63 -24.43 16.26 13.17
C ILE A 63 -25.90 16.39 13.54
N ARG A 64 -26.77 16.06 12.59
CA ARG A 64 -28.22 16.02 12.76
C ARG A 64 -28.74 14.67 12.32
N ASN A 65 -29.63 14.11 13.10
CA ASN A 65 -30.43 12.94 12.72
C ASN A 65 -31.89 13.34 12.68
N HIS A 66 -32.51 13.20 11.52
CA HIS A 66 -33.92 13.46 11.33
C HIS A 66 -34.54 12.31 10.54
N ASN A 67 -35.50 11.60 11.13
CA ASN A 67 -36.18 10.47 10.51
C ASN A 67 -35.21 9.46 9.86
N GLU A 68 -34.23 8.98 10.64
CA GLU A 68 -33.19 8.04 10.21
C GLU A 68 -32.24 8.59 9.12
N ASN A 69 -32.34 9.85 8.76
CA ASN A 69 -31.42 10.51 7.85
C ASN A 69 -30.34 11.26 8.64
N LEU A 70 -29.15 10.68 8.64
CA LEU A 70 -27.98 11.33 9.23
C LEU A 70 -27.44 12.38 8.25
N THR A 71 -27.22 13.58 8.76
CA THR A 71 -26.56 14.66 8.01
C THR A 71 -25.47 15.30 8.84
N SER A 72 -24.39 15.71 8.20
CA SER A 72 -23.30 16.42 8.85
C SER A 72 -22.91 17.68 8.09
N TYR A 73 -22.45 18.69 8.84
CA TYR A 73 -22.01 19.98 8.30
C TYR A 73 -20.74 20.40 9.03
N GLY A 74 -19.71 20.75 8.31
CA GLY A 74 -18.47 21.23 8.87
C GLY A 74 -17.23 20.56 8.27
N HIS A 75 -16.18 20.46 9.09
CA HIS A 75 -14.91 19.88 8.65
C HIS A 75 -14.24 19.11 9.77
N PHE A 76 -13.34 18.22 9.35
CA PHE A 76 -12.41 17.48 10.18
C PHE A 76 -11.08 17.49 9.44
N ASP A 77 -10.16 18.30 9.90
CA ASP A 77 -8.87 18.51 9.25
C ASP A 77 -7.74 18.10 10.20
N ILE A 78 -6.85 17.22 9.74
CA ILE A 78 -5.60 16.88 10.40
C ILE A 78 -4.49 17.40 9.50
N ASP A 79 -3.84 18.46 9.93
CA ASP A 79 -2.78 19.11 9.18
C ASP A 79 -1.41 18.90 9.84
N ASN A 80 -0.36 19.14 9.07
CA ASN A 80 1.04 19.11 9.54
C ASN A 80 1.39 17.76 10.19
N ILE A 81 0.83 16.66 9.66
CA ILE A 81 1.17 15.31 10.14
C ILE A 81 2.64 15.07 9.82
N SER A 82 3.51 15.24 10.80
CA SER A 82 4.93 14.97 10.70
C SER A 82 5.28 13.69 11.43
N LEU A 83 6.13 12.89 10.80
CA LEU A 83 6.56 11.60 11.31
C LEU A 83 8.07 11.47 11.15
N LYS A 84 8.76 11.09 12.23
CA LYS A 84 10.18 10.76 12.19
C LYS A 84 10.36 9.31 12.62
N VAL A 85 10.96 8.52 11.77
CA VAL A 85 11.26 7.09 12.03
C VAL A 85 12.77 6.90 12.00
N GLY A 86 13.37 6.68 13.15
CA GLY A 86 14.82 6.69 13.28
C GLY A 86 15.42 8.01 12.81
N ASN A 87 16.25 7.96 11.77
CA ASN A 87 16.85 9.16 11.16
C ASN A 87 16.05 9.72 9.97
N ILE A 88 14.94 9.07 9.59
CA ILE A 88 14.11 9.47 8.44
C ILE A 88 13.01 10.40 8.95
N LYS A 89 13.03 11.65 8.49
CA LYS A 89 11.93 12.60 8.70
C LYS A 89 11.10 12.68 7.42
N LEU A 90 9.83 12.30 7.50
CA LEU A 90 8.90 12.42 6.39
C LEU A 90 8.42 13.88 6.26
N PRO A 91 8.13 14.35 5.03
CA PRO A 91 7.47 15.63 4.83
C PRO A 91 6.07 15.63 5.46
N GLU A 92 5.57 16.82 5.75
CA GLU A 92 4.28 16.99 6.39
C GLU A 92 3.14 16.55 5.48
N SER A 93 2.35 15.63 6.00
CA SER A 93 1.15 15.10 5.36
C SER A 93 -0.10 15.78 5.91
N TYR A 94 -1.22 15.61 5.23
CA TYR A 94 -2.50 16.09 5.75
C TYR A 94 -3.65 15.16 5.36
N PHE A 95 -4.72 15.22 6.16
CA PHE A 95 -6.02 14.61 5.89
C PHE A 95 -7.11 15.65 6.16
N ARG A 96 -7.94 15.92 5.18
CA ARG A 96 -9.03 16.89 5.27
C ARG A 96 -10.34 16.28 4.82
N ALA A 97 -11.37 16.47 5.61
CA ALA A 97 -12.73 16.02 5.30
C ALA A 97 -13.72 17.16 5.52
N LYS A 98 -14.43 17.56 4.46
CA LYS A 98 -15.51 18.55 4.55
C LYS A 98 -16.85 17.90 4.32
N THR A 99 -17.79 18.19 5.21
CA THR A 99 -19.11 17.54 5.20
C THR A 99 -20.22 18.56 4.90
N PHE A 100 -21.14 18.15 4.04
CA PHE A 100 -22.35 18.91 3.73
C PHE A 100 -23.52 17.97 3.44
N GLY A 101 -24.51 17.96 4.32
CA GLY A 101 -25.62 17.01 4.27
C GLY A 101 -25.14 15.58 4.44
N SER A 102 -25.44 14.73 3.49
CA SER A 102 -24.96 13.33 3.46
C SER A 102 -23.68 13.14 2.61
N ASN A 103 -23.00 14.22 2.28
CA ASN A 103 -21.76 14.15 1.47
C ASN A 103 -20.54 14.51 2.31
N VAL A 104 -19.46 13.78 2.08
CA VAL A 104 -18.12 14.06 2.60
C VAL A 104 -17.16 14.20 1.43
N ASN A 105 -16.48 15.31 1.34
CA ASN A 105 -15.37 15.48 0.41
C ASN A 105 -14.06 15.21 1.17
N LEU A 106 -13.25 14.34 0.63
CA LEU A 106 -11.96 13.92 1.18
C LEU A 106 -10.82 14.52 0.34
N ASP A 107 -9.83 15.08 1.01
CA ASP A 107 -8.59 15.55 0.41
C ASP A 107 -7.44 15.16 1.34
N THR A 108 -6.58 14.27 0.84
CA THR A 108 -5.51 13.69 1.64
C THR A 108 -4.23 13.67 0.82
N ASN A 109 -3.13 14.04 1.45
CA ASN A 109 -1.82 13.97 0.84
C ASN A 109 -0.84 13.34 1.85
N ILE A 110 -0.35 12.15 1.54
CA ILE A 110 0.55 11.38 2.40
C ILE A 110 1.91 11.30 1.71
N TYR A 111 2.97 11.65 2.42
CA TYR A 111 4.33 11.57 1.91
C TYR A 111 5.03 10.29 2.37
N ALA A 112 5.55 9.54 1.41
CA ALA A 112 6.44 8.39 1.67
C ALA A 112 7.91 8.82 1.77
N ALA A 113 8.30 9.90 1.08
CA ALA A 113 9.61 10.54 1.12
C ALA A 113 9.51 11.95 0.51
N GLN A 114 10.64 12.67 0.44
CA GLN A 114 10.69 13.98 -0.22
C GLN A 114 10.25 13.88 -1.69
N ASN A 115 9.27 14.70 -2.08
CA ASN A 115 8.64 14.71 -3.41
C ASN A 115 7.98 13.38 -3.84
N GLN A 116 7.66 12.51 -2.90
CA GLN A 116 7.01 11.22 -3.14
C GLN A 116 5.74 11.13 -2.31
N ASN A 117 4.64 11.53 -2.89
CA ASN A 117 3.36 11.60 -2.21
C ASN A 117 2.30 10.71 -2.87
N ILE A 118 1.32 10.36 -2.07
CA ILE A 118 0.07 9.71 -2.45
C ILE A 118 -1.04 10.70 -2.16
N GLN A 119 -1.69 11.17 -3.21
CA GLN A 119 -2.85 12.04 -3.12
C GLN A 119 -4.13 11.21 -3.26
N LEU A 120 -5.06 11.40 -2.32
CA LEU A 120 -6.39 10.81 -2.34
C LEU A 120 -7.42 11.94 -2.37
N LEU A 121 -8.18 12.02 -3.45
CA LEU A 121 -9.31 12.94 -3.57
C LEU A 121 -10.58 12.12 -3.67
N GLY A 122 -11.54 12.35 -2.79
CA GLY A 122 -12.72 11.52 -2.72
C GLY A 122 -14.01 12.28 -2.42
N LYS A 123 -15.10 11.66 -2.81
CA LYS A 123 -16.44 12.10 -2.44
C LYS A 123 -17.23 10.88 -1.99
N LEU A 124 -17.58 10.87 -0.72
CA LEU A 124 -18.44 9.87 -0.11
C LEU A 124 -19.85 10.45 0.07
N ASN A 125 -20.85 9.78 -0.46
CA ASN A 125 -22.24 10.02 -0.10
C ASN A 125 -22.70 8.87 0.79
N TYR A 126 -23.11 9.15 2.02
CA TYR A 126 -23.53 8.14 3.00
C TYR A 126 -25.06 8.10 3.23
N SER A 127 -25.85 8.55 2.25
CA SER A 127 -27.31 8.41 2.25
C SER A 127 -27.75 6.94 2.19
N LYS A 128 -29.07 6.68 2.10
CA LYS A 128 -29.65 5.31 1.94
C LYS A 128 -29.03 4.50 0.80
N HIS A 129 -28.48 5.16 -0.20
CA HIS A 129 -27.75 4.56 -1.32
C HIS A 129 -26.32 5.10 -1.35
N PRO A 130 -25.44 4.57 -0.48
CA PRO A 130 -24.11 5.12 -0.35
C PRO A 130 -23.29 4.96 -1.63
N LYS A 131 -22.46 5.96 -1.92
CA LYS A 131 -21.59 6.00 -3.09
C LYS A 131 -20.25 6.58 -2.69
N LEU A 132 -19.17 6.03 -3.22
CA LEU A 132 -17.83 6.55 -3.09
C LEU A 132 -17.25 6.75 -4.48
N ASP A 133 -16.78 7.95 -4.74
CA ASP A 133 -15.98 8.31 -5.91
C ASP A 133 -14.60 8.73 -5.36
N MET A 134 -13.52 8.05 -5.76
CA MET A 134 -12.17 8.31 -5.24
C MET A 134 -11.15 8.30 -6.36
N TYR A 135 -10.31 9.31 -6.35
CA TYR A 135 -9.16 9.45 -7.22
C TYR A 135 -7.88 9.27 -6.40
N ILE A 136 -7.00 8.40 -6.86
CA ILE A 136 -5.72 8.08 -6.24
C ILE A 136 -4.63 8.43 -7.23
N LYS A 137 -3.75 9.33 -6.85
CA LYS A 137 -2.60 9.72 -7.65
C LYS A 137 -1.33 9.64 -6.82
N THR A 138 -0.31 9.03 -7.38
CA THR A 138 1.01 9.05 -6.75
C THR A 138 1.99 9.85 -7.59
N ALA A 139 2.93 10.54 -6.94
CA ALA A 139 4.20 10.89 -7.58
C ALA A 139 5.01 9.61 -7.85
N ASP A 140 6.20 9.73 -8.44
CA ASP A 140 7.11 8.59 -8.61
C ASP A 140 7.64 8.14 -7.26
N ILE A 141 7.02 7.10 -6.68
CA ILE A 141 7.43 6.54 -5.39
C ILE A 141 8.58 5.56 -5.61
N LYS A 142 9.75 5.90 -5.12
CA LYS A 142 10.97 5.09 -5.27
C LYS A 142 10.95 3.89 -4.33
N PHE A 143 11.16 2.71 -4.86
CA PHE A 143 11.17 1.49 -4.07
C PHE A 143 12.27 1.47 -3.01
N ASN A 144 13.44 2.06 -3.31
CA ASN A 144 14.51 2.16 -2.33
C ASN A 144 14.09 2.95 -1.07
N ASP A 145 13.36 4.04 -1.25
CA ASP A 145 12.91 4.86 -0.13
C ASP A 145 11.84 4.13 0.72
N LEU A 146 10.97 3.37 0.06
CA LEU A 146 10.02 2.49 0.76
C LEU A 146 10.74 1.41 1.57
N VAL A 147 11.76 0.75 1.00
CA VAL A 147 12.57 -0.26 1.71
C VAL A 147 13.28 0.37 2.90
N LEU A 148 13.89 1.55 2.73
CA LEU A 148 14.56 2.26 3.82
C LEU A 148 13.59 2.66 4.93
N LEU A 149 12.42 3.17 4.59
CA LEU A 149 11.38 3.53 5.55
C LEU A 149 10.88 2.28 6.31
N THR A 150 10.59 1.19 5.59
CA THR A 150 10.15 -0.06 6.21
C THR A 150 11.20 -0.61 7.16
N ARG A 151 12.49 -0.58 6.77
CA ARG A 151 13.59 -0.97 7.67
C ARG A 151 13.61 -0.14 8.94
N ALA A 152 13.54 1.19 8.80
CA ALA A 152 13.55 2.07 9.95
C ALA A 152 12.38 1.79 10.90
N PHE A 153 11.20 1.44 10.37
CA PHE A 153 10.07 0.99 11.18
C PHE A 153 10.37 -0.33 11.90
N MET A 154 10.85 -1.34 11.18
CA MET A 154 11.16 -2.66 11.76
C MET A 154 12.25 -2.56 12.82
N ASP A 155 13.32 -1.77 12.56
CA ASP A 155 14.39 -1.54 13.52
C ASP A 155 13.87 -0.83 14.79
N SER A 156 12.98 0.15 14.62
CA SER A 156 12.39 0.88 15.76
C SER A 156 11.43 0.03 16.61
N LEU A 157 10.83 -0.99 16.01
CA LEU A 157 9.96 -1.96 16.66
C LEU A 157 10.72 -3.17 17.22
N HIS A 158 12.04 -3.24 17.01
CA HIS A 158 12.90 -4.38 17.36
C HIS A 158 12.43 -5.70 16.71
N ILE A 159 11.79 -5.60 15.53
CA ILE A 159 11.37 -6.75 14.74
C ILE A 159 12.57 -7.21 13.91
N TYR A 160 12.78 -8.52 13.80
CA TYR A 160 13.81 -9.08 12.92
C TYR A 160 13.64 -8.56 11.49
N ASN A 161 14.70 -7.97 10.95
CA ASN A 161 14.64 -7.20 9.72
C ASN A 161 15.23 -8.00 8.56
N GLU A 162 14.41 -8.85 7.94
CA GLU A 162 14.79 -9.59 6.73
C GLU A 162 15.10 -8.67 5.53
N LEU A 163 14.59 -7.43 5.56
CA LEU A 163 14.87 -6.45 4.52
C LEU A 163 16.25 -5.80 4.65
N ALA A 164 17.02 -6.07 5.71
CA ALA A 164 18.34 -5.48 5.91
C ALA A 164 19.28 -5.71 4.72
N ASP A 165 19.15 -6.85 4.07
CA ASP A 165 19.96 -7.26 2.93
C ASP A 165 19.30 -7.00 1.56
N VAL A 166 18.09 -6.45 1.53
CA VAL A 166 17.34 -6.16 0.30
C VAL A 166 17.67 -4.74 -0.19
N ARG A 167 17.95 -4.57 -1.44
CA ARG A 167 18.01 -3.26 -2.13
C ARG A 167 16.99 -3.27 -3.25
N ALA A 168 16.22 -2.20 -3.37
CA ALA A 168 15.26 -2.03 -4.43
C ALA A 168 15.63 -0.83 -5.30
N GLU A 169 15.39 -0.95 -6.60
CA GLU A 169 15.59 0.09 -7.61
C GLU A 169 14.27 0.39 -8.31
N GLY A 170 14.17 1.55 -8.93
CA GLY A 170 13.00 1.94 -9.70
C GLY A 170 11.92 2.63 -8.89
N SER A 171 10.79 2.86 -9.54
CA SER A 171 9.67 3.59 -8.96
C SER A 171 8.31 3.04 -9.37
N LEU A 172 7.31 3.36 -8.56
CA LEU A 172 5.90 3.12 -8.80
C LEU A 172 5.20 4.45 -9.04
N LYS A 173 4.35 4.49 -10.08
CA LYS A 173 3.42 5.58 -10.34
C LYS A 173 2.02 5.03 -10.54
N ALA A 174 1.04 5.59 -9.87
CA ALA A 174 -0.36 5.25 -10.01
C ALA A 174 -1.19 6.49 -10.30
N ASP A 175 -2.20 6.32 -11.15
CA ASP A 175 -3.21 7.33 -11.47
C ASP A 175 -4.51 6.56 -11.71
N CYS A 176 -5.34 6.46 -10.66
CA CYS A 176 -6.48 5.57 -10.62
C CYS A 176 -7.73 6.28 -10.12
N TYR A 177 -8.84 5.99 -10.74
CA TYR A 177 -10.16 6.41 -10.32
C TYR A 177 -10.99 5.20 -9.92
N ILE A 178 -11.59 5.25 -8.75
CA ILE A 178 -12.41 4.19 -8.17
C ILE A 178 -13.79 4.76 -7.88
N LYS A 179 -14.83 4.08 -8.36
CA LYS A 179 -16.21 4.42 -8.10
C LYS A 179 -16.97 3.20 -7.60
N THR A 180 -17.70 3.35 -6.51
CA THR A 180 -18.50 2.26 -5.97
C THR A 180 -19.80 2.77 -5.34
N ASN A 181 -20.83 1.95 -5.44
CA ASN A 181 -22.06 2.08 -4.67
C ASN A 181 -22.16 0.98 -3.59
N PHE A 182 -21.00 0.42 -3.17
CA PHE A 182 -20.84 -0.68 -2.23
C PHE A 182 -21.50 -2.01 -2.65
N LYS A 183 -22.13 -2.05 -3.83
CA LYS A 183 -22.62 -3.28 -4.49
C LYS A 183 -21.85 -3.56 -5.77
N LYS A 184 -21.46 -2.51 -6.48
CA LYS A 184 -20.67 -2.59 -7.71
C LYS A 184 -19.50 -1.64 -7.60
N LEU A 185 -18.32 -2.14 -7.93
CA LEU A 185 -17.09 -1.38 -8.05
C LEU A 185 -16.82 -1.13 -9.53
N THR A 186 -16.33 0.04 -9.88
CA THR A 186 -15.71 0.34 -11.17
C THR A 186 -14.39 1.03 -10.93
N SER A 187 -13.37 0.68 -11.71
CA SER A 187 -12.04 1.28 -11.63
C SER A 187 -11.53 1.62 -13.01
N SER A 188 -10.79 2.71 -13.12
CA SER A 188 -10.10 3.11 -14.34
C SER A 188 -8.78 3.77 -14.00
N GLY A 189 -7.84 3.79 -14.95
CA GLY A 189 -6.54 4.43 -14.75
C GLY A 189 -5.35 3.55 -15.12
N SER A 190 -4.22 3.80 -14.46
CA SER A 190 -3.00 3.03 -14.69
C SER A 190 -2.11 2.95 -13.47
N ILE A 191 -1.37 1.83 -13.39
CA ILE A 191 -0.28 1.62 -12.43
C ILE A 191 0.95 1.25 -13.24
N ASN A 192 2.04 1.98 -13.04
CA ASN A 192 3.28 1.80 -13.77
C ASN A 192 4.43 1.56 -12.80
N VAL A 193 5.21 0.51 -13.06
CA VAL A 193 6.51 0.28 -12.45
C VAL A 193 7.57 0.64 -13.48
N ASN A 194 8.52 1.50 -13.12
CA ASN A 194 9.58 1.95 -13.99
C ASN A 194 10.94 1.52 -13.45
N ASN A 195 11.71 0.81 -14.27
CA ASN A 195 13.07 0.35 -13.95
C ASN A 195 13.16 -0.39 -12.61
N GLY A 196 12.12 -1.16 -12.26
CA GLY A 196 12.09 -1.92 -11.03
C GLY A 196 13.24 -2.92 -10.95
N GLY A 197 13.80 -3.09 -9.76
CA GLY A 197 14.85 -4.08 -9.55
C GLY A 197 14.96 -4.44 -8.07
N ILE A 198 15.39 -5.68 -7.83
CA ILE A 198 15.61 -6.21 -6.50
C ILE A 198 16.96 -6.90 -6.48
N SER A 199 17.79 -6.53 -5.53
CA SER A 199 19.02 -7.23 -5.18
C SER A 199 19.02 -7.61 -3.71
N VAL A 200 19.47 -8.83 -3.42
CA VAL A 200 19.60 -9.35 -2.06
C VAL A 200 21.05 -9.73 -1.85
N LYS A 201 21.65 -9.32 -0.74
CA LYS A 201 23.09 -9.47 -0.46
C LYS A 201 23.59 -10.89 -0.71
N ASN A 202 22.82 -11.90 -0.30
CA ASN A 202 23.20 -13.30 -0.45
C ASN A 202 22.88 -13.89 -1.83
N PHE A 203 22.02 -13.25 -2.63
CA PHE A 203 21.59 -13.71 -3.96
C PHE A 203 22.07 -12.83 -5.11
N GLY A 204 22.55 -11.61 -4.82
CA GLY A 204 22.94 -10.65 -5.84
C GLY A 204 21.73 -9.93 -6.46
N LYS A 205 21.86 -9.51 -7.72
CA LYS A 205 20.80 -8.81 -8.44
C LYS A 205 19.85 -9.83 -9.07
N VAL A 206 18.77 -10.14 -8.38
CA VAL A 206 17.79 -11.16 -8.78
C VAL A 206 17.00 -10.70 -9.99
N LEU A 207 16.43 -9.49 -9.93
CA LEU A 207 15.60 -8.90 -10.98
C LEU A 207 16.06 -7.48 -11.29
N SER A 208 15.95 -7.06 -12.52
CA SER A 208 16.29 -5.70 -12.92
C SER A 208 15.45 -5.20 -14.10
N LYS A 209 15.45 -3.88 -14.28
CA LYS A 209 14.75 -3.19 -15.38
C LYS A 209 13.29 -3.63 -15.56
N ALA A 210 12.60 -3.94 -14.46
CA ALA A 210 11.20 -4.24 -14.51
C ALA A 210 10.42 -3.00 -14.95
N ASN A 211 9.80 -3.07 -16.10
CA ASN A 211 8.87 -2.08 -16.60
C ASN A 211 7.51 -2.77 -16.74
N ILE A 212 6.58 -2.41 -15.87
CA ILE A 212 5.25 -3.04 -15.81
C ILE A 212 4.22 -1.94 -15.98
N CYS A 213 3.36 -2.10 -16.97
CA CYS A 213 2.25 -1.21 -17.23
C CYS A 213 0.93 -1.96 -17.06
N ILE A 214 0.17 -1.59 -16.06
CA ILE A 214 -1.15 -2.13 -15.78
C ILE A 214 -2.17 -1.04 -16.09
N LYS A 215 -3.07 -1.28 -17.02
CA LYS A 215 -4.23 -0.44 -17.29
C LYS A 215 -5.45 -1.02 -16.58
N LEU A 216 -6.20 -0.14 -15.96
CA LEU A 216 -7.48 -0.42 -15.32
C LEU A 216 -8.57 0.16 -16.20
N ASP A 217 -9.51 -0.67 -16.64
CA ASP A 217 -10.69 -0.22 -17.36
C ASP A 217 -11.90 -1.07 -16.97
N ASN A 218 -12.88 -0.44 -16.31
CA ASN A 218 -14.11 -1.11 -15.84
C ASN A 218 -13.85 -2.43 -15.09
N ASN A 219 -12.86 -2.42 -14.17
CA ASN A 219 -12.41 -3.58 -13.39
C ASN A 219 -11.65 -4.66 -14.17
N VAL A 220 -11.33 -4.42 -15.41
CA VAL A 220 -10.39 -5.23 -16.15
C VAL A 220 -8.99 -4.70 -15.90
N LEU A 221 -8.10 -5.57 -15.43
CA LEU A 221 -6.67 -5.31 -15.36
C LEU A 221 -6.05 -5.79 -16.66
N ASP A 222 -5.40 -4.92 -17.39
CA ASP A 222 -4.74 -5.23 -18.66
C ASP A 222 -3.24 -4.93 -18.52
N VAL A 223 -2.44 -5.99 -18.53
CA VAL A 223 -0.97 -5.92 -18.44
C VAL A 223 -0.42 -5.99 -19.85
N ARG A 224 0.22 -4.89 -20.32
CA ARG A 224 0.76 -4.79 -21.68
C ARG A 224 2.17 -4.24 -21.68
N ASN A 225 2.95 -4.70 -22.65
CA ASN A 225 4.32 -4.22 -22.86
C ASN A 225 5.12 -4.24 -21.57
N SER A 226 4.91 -5.29 -20.79
CA SER A 226 5.51 -5.45 -19.48
C SER A 226 6.60 -6.50 -19.53
N GLY A 227 7.66 -6.27 -18.77
CA GLY A 227 8.76 -7.22 -18.70
C GLY A 227 9.83 -6.80 -17.70
N LEU A 228 10.78 -7.70 -17.53
CA LEU A 228 11.91 -7.51 -16.62
C LEU A 228 13.12 -8.30 -17.15
N LEU A 229 14.28 -8.09 -16.57
CA LEU A 229 15.47 -8.87 -16.84
C LEU A 229 15.86 -9.75 -15.65
N VAL A 230 16.22 -11.00 -15.95
CA VAL A 230 17.00 -11.87 -15.07
C VAL A 230 18.42 -11.93 -15.62
N GLY A 231 19.36 -11.28 -14.95
CA GLY A 231 20.65 -10.95 -15.58
C GLY A 231 20.45 -10.05 -16.78
N ASN A 232 20.77 -10.55 -17.98
CA ASN A 232 20.56 -9.85 -19.27
C ASN A 232 19.42 -10.47 -20.10
N SER A 233 18.74 -11.48 -19.59
CA SER A 233 17.71 -12.20 -20.31
C SER A 233 16.35 -11.60 -20.08
N PRO A 234 15.63 -11.19 -21.14
CA PRO A 234 14.32 -10.60 -21.00
C PRO A 234 13.25 -11.66 -20.65
N ILE A 235 12.37 -11.29 -19.74
CA ILE A 235 11.11 -11.97 -19.45
C ILE A 235 9.98 -11.01 -19.81
N ASN A 236 9.11 -11.42 -20.71
CA ASN A 236 7.94 -10.66 -21.12
C ASN A 236 6.72 -11.14 -20.35
N ILE A 237 5.87 -10.19 -19.96
CA ILE A 237 4.65 -10.45 -19.20
C ILE A 237 3.53 -9.67 -19.86
N ASP A 238 2.48 -10.38 -20.28
CA ASP A 238 1.28 -9.76 -20.79
C ASP A 238 0.05 -10.58 -20.41
N GLY A 239 -1.13 -9.94 -20.44
CA GLY A 239 -2.37 -10.62 -20.13
C GLY A 239 -3.42 -9.73 -19.50
N LYS A 240 -4.48 -10.37 -19.05
CA LYS A 240 -5.63 -9.69 -18.47
C LYS A 240 -6.17 -10.45 -17.28
N ILE A 241 -6.77 -9.68 -16.36
CA ILE A 241 -7.67 -10.20 -15.33
C ILE A 241 -9.00 -9.51 -15.55
N ASP A 242 -10.04 -10.27 -15.81
CA ASP A 242 -11.36 -9.73 -16.11
C ASP A 242 -12.13 -9.30 -14.82
N GLU A 243 -13.30 -8.68 -15.02
CA GLU A 243 -14.18 -8.23 -13.95
C GLU A 243 -14.68 -9.36 -13.01
N LYS A 244 -14.57 -10.63 -13.44
CA LYS A 244 -14.92 -11.83 -12.64
C LYS A 244 -13.72 -12.46 -11.98
N SER A 245 -12.58 -11.76 -11.98
CA SER A 245 -11.30 -12.25 -11.46
C SER A 245 -10.78 -13.50 -12.18
N VAL A 246 -11.09 -13.64 -13.48
CA VAL A 246 -10.49 -14.67 -14.33
C VAL A 246 -9.22 -14.11 -14.93
N ALA A 247 -8.11 -14.75 -14.63
CA ALA A 247 -6.80 -14.41 -15.16
C ALA A 247 -6.55 -15.14 -16.49
N ASP A 248 -5.91 -14.45 -17.43
CA ASP A 248 -5.28 -15.00 -18.65
C ASP A 248 -3.97 -14.23 -18.83
N ILE A 249 -2.91 -14.73 -18.20
CA ILE A 249 -1.59 -14.08 -18.13
C ILE A 249 -0.57 -15.00 -18.76
N ASN A 250 0.25 -14.45 -19.65
CA ASN A 250 1.35 -15.13 -20.31
C ASN A 250 2.68 -14.57 -19.83
N ILE A 251 3.62 -15.46 -19.52
CA ILE A 251 4.98 -15.13 -19.12
C ILE A 251 5.92 -15.90 -20.02
N LYS A 252 6.77 -15.18 -20.78
CA LYS A 252 7.68 -15.78 -21.77
C LYS A 252 9.11 -15.30 -21.59
N ALA A 253 10.03 -16.26 -21.69
CA ALA A 253 11.45 -15.99 -21.83
C ALA A 253 12.05 -17.03 -22.79
N ASP A 254 12.65 -16.57 -23.88
CA ASP A 254 13.13 -17.46 -24.94
C ASP A 254 14.39 -18.22 -24.52
N SER A 255 15.29 -17.55 -23.82
CA SER A 255 16.56 -18.15 -23.40
C SER A 255 17.14 -17.41 -22.19
N ILE A 256 17.23 -18.12 -21.08
CA ILE A 256 17.88 -17.63 -19.88
C ILE A 256 19.05 -18.58 -19.57
N PRO A 257 20.32 -18.10 -19.57
CA PRO A 257 21.44 -18.97 -19.23
C PRO A 257 21.28 -19.56 -17.82
N LEU A 258 21.45 -20.88 -17.69
CA LEU A 258 21.35 -21.56 -16.38
C LEU A 258 22.32 -20.98 -15.32
N PRO A 259 23.55 -20.58 -15.66
CA PRO A 259 24.41 -19.88 -14.69
C PRO A 259 23.80 -18.59 -14.15
N VAL A 260 23.06 -17.84 -14.99
CA VAL A 260 22.38 -16.60 -14.58
C VAL A 260 21.23 -16.89 -13.63
N LEU A 261 20.37 -17.86 -13.96
CA LEU A 261 19.29 -18.30 -13.06
C LEU A 261 19.82 -18.79 -11.73
N PHE A 262 20.85 -19.64 -11.78
CA PHE A 262 21.47 -20.17 -10.58
C PHE A 262 22.08 -19.07 -9.71
N ASN A 263 22.81 -18.13 -10.30
CA ASN A 263 23.40 -17.02 -9.56
C ASN A 263 22.35 -16.04 -9.02
N ALA A 264 21.22 -15.90 -9.68
CA ALA A 264 20.12 -15.04 -9.22
C ALA A 264 19.33 -15.65 -8.06
N PHE A 265 19.07 -16.95 -8.09
CA PHE A 265 18.08 -17.58 -7.20
C PHE A 265 18.66 -18.63 -6.25
N ALA A 266 19.85 -19.16 -6.46
CA ALA A 266 20.46 -20.12 -5.54
C ALA A 266 21.05 -19.42 -4.32
N PRO A 267 20.88 -19.98 -3.10
CA PRO A 267 21.55 -19.52 -1.90
C PRO A 267 23.08 -19.50 -2.05
N LYS A 268 23.74 -18.60 -1.32
CA LYS A 268 25.20 -18.42 -1.41
C LYS A 268 25.97 -19.69 -1.12
N GLU A 269 25.51 -20.48 -0.17
CA GLU A 269 26.09 -21.74 0.23
C GLU A 269 26.12 -22.75 -0.93
N ILE A 270 25.02 -22.83 -1.68
CA ILE A 270 24.87 -23.70 -2.84
C ILE A 270 25.73 -23.20 -3.99
N ARG A 271 25.77 -21.87 -4.23
CA ARG A 271 26.60 -21.26 -5.28
C ARG A 271 28.11 -21.48 -5.07
N ASN A 272 28.54 -21.54 -3.83
CA ASN A 272 29.94 -21.78 -3.49
C ASN A 272 30.35 -23.24 -3.75
N THR A 273 29.37 -24.17 -3.72
CA THR A 273 29.62 -25.61 -3.88
C THR A 273 29.41 -26.08 -5.31
N TYR A 274 28.43 -25.49 -6.00
CA TYR A 274 28.04 -25.89 -7.34
C TYR A 274 28.17 -24.72 -8.33
N ASN A 275 28.55 -25.02 -9.56
CA ASN A 275 28.64 -24.05 -10.63
C ASN A 275 28.11 -24.65 -11.94
N PHE A 276 27.14 -24.00 -12.55
CA PHE A 276 26.69 -24.33 -13.89
C PHE A 276 27.63 -23.69 -14.90
N LYS A 277 28.30 -24.52 -15.73
CA LYS A 277 29.22 -24.02 -16.77
C LYS A 277 28.48 -23.53 -18.01
N SER A 278 27.37 -24.16 -18.35
CA SER A 278 26.59 -23.85 -19.58
C SER A 278 25.17 -24.39 -19.45
N GLY A 279 24.35 -24.03 -20.42
CA GLY A 279 22.96 -24.44 -20.56
C GLY A 279 22.04 -23.24 -20.58
N ASN A 280 20.87 -23.41 -21.19
CA ASN A 280 19.84 -22.41 -21.27
C ASN A 280 18.50 -23.00 -20.82
N ALA A 281 17.67 -22.20 -20.21
CA ALA A 281 16.27 -22.48 -19.91
C ALA A 281 15.37 -21.56 -20.73
N SER A 282 14.27 -22.07 -21.23
CA SER A 282 13.18 -21.28 -21.78
C SER A 282 11.97 -21.37 -20.85
N LEU A 283 11.17 -20.34 -20.80
CA LEU A 283 9.95 -20.27 -20.04
C LEU A 283 8.80 -19.85 -20.98
N ASP A 284 7.78 -20.68 -21.07
CA ASP A 284 6.51 -20.35 -21.71
C ASP A 284 5.40 -20.83 -20.78
N MET A 285 4.87 -19.92 -20.00
CA MET A 285 3.90 -20.20 -18.95
C MET A 285 2.64 -19.38 -19.17
N GLY A 286 1.51 -20.07 -19.32
CA GLY A 286 0.18 -19.46 -19.30
C GLY A 286 -0.53 -19.72 -17.98
N LEU A 287 -0.92 -18.64 -17.29
CA LEU A 287 -1.78 -18.71 -16.12
C LEU A 287 -3.20 -18.40 -16.54
N LYS A 288 -4.07 -19.44 -16.54
CA LYS A 288 -5.46 -19.32 -16.97
C LYS A 288 -6.41 -19.84 -15.91
N GLY A 289 -7.36 -19.02 -15.46
CA GLY A 289 -8.38 -19.47 -14.53
C GLY A 289 -8.86 -18.39 -13.56
N LYS A 290 -9.85 -18.78 -12.77
CA LYS A 290 -10.43 -17.89 -11.74
C LYS A 290 -9.48 -17.78 -10.55
N LEU A 291 -9.06 -16.58 -10.24
CA LEU A 291 -8.34 -16.29 -9.00
C LEU A 291 -9.35 -16.49 -7.85
N LYS A 292 -9.26 -17.62 -7.18
CA LYS A 292 -9.98 -17.81 -5.91
C LYS A 292 -9.31 -16.91 -4.90
N ASN A 293 -10.14 -16.13 -4.20
CA ASN A 293 -9.79 -15.27 -3.09
C ASN A 293 -8.37 -15.48 -2.56
N ALA A 294 -7.42 -14.73 -3.11
CA ALA A 294 -6.19 -14.45 -2.43
C ALA A 294 -6.53 -13.38 -1.39
N VAL A 295 -6.90 -13.84 -0.22
CA VAL A 295 -6.96 -13.01 0.99
C VAL A 295 -5.62 -13.16 1.67
#